data_ce6cc872fcf157ad0f66b9c75933463a
#
_entry.id   ce6cc872fcf157ad0f66b9c75933463a
#
_cell.length_a   1.000
_cell.length_b   1.000
_cell.length_c   1.000
_cell.angle_alpha   90.00
_cell.angle_beta   90.00
_cell.angle_gamma   90.00
#
_symmetry.space_group_name_H-M   'P 1'
#
loop_
_entity.id
_entity.type
_entity.pdbx_description
1 polymer ?
#
loop_
_entity_poly.entity_id
_entity_poly.type
_entity_poly.pdbx_seq_one_letter_code
_entity_poly.pdbx_strand_id
1 'polypeptide(L)'
;MASFYDYQATLTNGQAVSMSHYRGQVVLVVNVASKCKLAPQFASLAALHREFSGKGFSVLGFPCNQFAQQEPLQNSQIQLYCSEHYGVRFPMFEKILVNGPDAHPLYQFLKKERRGFLFSESIKWNFTKFLIDRQGEVVARFSPTTRPEKIISSIKSLF
;
A
#
# COMPACT_ATOMS: atom_id res chain seq x y z
N MET A 1 -3.86 -3.54 22.70
CA MET A 1 -4.54 -3.27 21.41
C MET A 1 -3.53 -3.37 20.28
N ALA A 2 -3.97 -3.92 19.15
CA ALA A 2 -3.10 -4.04 17.99
C ALA A 2 -2.82 -2.66 17.38
N SER A 3 -1.60 -2.47 16.90
CA SER A 3 -1.19 -1.29 16.15
C SER A 3 -0.58 -1.72 14.83
N PHE A 4 -0.42 -0.76 13.90
CA PHE A 4 0.23 -1.01 12.62
C PHE A 4 1.59 -1.70 12.79
N TYR A 5 2.32 -1.35 13.84
CA TYR A 5 3.67 -1.86 14.07
C TYR A 5 3.73 -3.32 14.54
N ASP A 6 2.58 -3.92 14.88
CA ASP A 6 2.52 -5.31 15.34
C ASP A 6 2.53 -6.32 14.19
N TYR A 7 2.49 -5.86 12.94
CA TYR A 7 2.38 -6.72 11.78
C TYR A 7 3.69 -6.81 11.02
N GLN A 8 3.84 -7.88 10.25
CA GLN A 8 5.00 -8.06 9.39
C GLN A 8 4.55 -8.57 8.03
N ALA A 9 5.37 -8.38 7.02
CA ALA A 9 5.14 -8.85 5.67
C ALA A 9 6.47 -9.18 5.01
N THR A 10 6.41 -9.87 3.88
CA THR A 10 7.61 -10.35 3.18
C THR A 10 7.79 -9.57 1.89
N LEU A 11 8.98 -9.01 1.69
CA LEU A 11 9.33 -8.34 0.43
C LEU A 11 9.41 -9.34 -0.72
N THR A 12 9.33 -8.83 -1.94
CA THR A 12 9.42 -9.67 -3.15
C THR A 12 10.72 -10.48 -3.22
N ASN A 13 11.76 -10.07 -2.49
CA ASN A 13 13.03 -10.82 -2.43
C ASN A 13 13.06 -11.88 -1.32
N GLY A 14 11.95 -12.08 -0.61
CA GLY A 14 11.84 -13.08 0.45
C GLY A 14 12.21 -12.59 1.85
N GLN A 15 12.65 -11.35 1.99
CA GLN A 15 13.02 -10.80 3.30
C GLN A 15 11.79 -10.42 4.11
N ALA A 16 11.68 -10.93 5.33
CA ALA A 16 10.60 -10.54 6.26
C ALA A 16 10.91 -9.16 6.85
N VAL A 17 9.89 -8.30 6.88
CA VAL A 17 10.00 -6.93 7.40
C VAL A 17 8.86 -6.67 8.38
N SER A 18 9.19 -6.27 9.61
CA SER A 18 8.20 -5.78 10.55
C SER A 18 7.77 -4.38 10.17
N MET A 19 6.49 -4.07 10.30
CA MET A 19 6.00 -2.71 10.08
C MET A 19 6.58 -1.72 11.11
N SER A 20 7.12 -2.21 12.23
CA SER A 20 7.83 -1.38 13.19
C SER A 20 9.09 -0.73 12.60
N HIS A 21 9.61 -1.28 11.49
CA HIS A 21 10.71 -0.67 10.73
C HIS A 21 10.36 0.76 10.27
N TYR A 22 9.07 1.04 10.07
CA TYR A 22 8.59 2.34 9.60
C TYR A 22 8.14 3.26 10.74
N ARG A 23 8.46 2.91 12.00
CA ARG A 23 8.08 3.71 13.16
C ARG A 23 8.62 5.13 13.02
N GLY A 24 7.75 6.12 13.28
CA GLY A 24 8.13 7.53 13.14
C GLY A 24 7.99 8.09 11.73
N GLN A 25 7.65 7.25 10.75
CA GLN A 25 7.37 7.69 9.38
C GLN A 25 5.87 7.80 9.14
N VAL A 26 5.50 8.69 8.22
CA VAL A 26 4.17 8.68 7.59
C VAL A 26 4.20 7.60 6.51
N VAL A 27 3.21 6.72 6.48
CA VAL A 27 3.20 5.56 5.56
C VAL A 27 1.91 5.56 4.74
N LEU A 28 2.04 5.32 3.45
CA LEU A 28 0.92 5.08 2.54
C LEU A 28 0.96 3.63 2.08
N VAL A 29 -0.01 2.84 2.52
CA VAL A 29 -0.13 1.42 2.17
C VAL A 29 -1.12 1.28 1.02
N VAL A 30 -0.70 0.62 -0.06
CA VAL A 30 -1.50 0.52 -1.29
C VAL A 30 -1.50 -0.92 -1.78
N ASN A 31 -2.68 -1.48 -2.05
CA ASN A 31 -2.75 -2.76 -2.77
C ASN A 31 -2.72 -2.47 -4.27
N VAL A 32 -1.85 -3.18 -4.99
CA VAL A 32 -1.52 -2.84 -6.36
C VAL A 32 -1.65 -4.03 -7.30
N ALA A 33 -1.73 -3.76 -8.60
CA ALA A 33 -1.72 -4.78 -9.63
C ALA A 33 -1.12 -4.20 -10.91
N SER A 34 -0.18 -4.93 -11.51
CA SER A 34 0.61 -4.44 -12.66
C SER A 34 -0.19 -4.34 -13.94
N LYS A 35 -1.29 -5.11 -14.09
CA LYS A 35 -2.10 -5.15 -15.31
C LYS A 35 -3.44 -4.41 -15.17
N CYS A 36 -3.63 -3.64 -14.13
CA CYS A 36 -4.84 -2.86 -13.90
C CYS A 36 -4.85 -1.60 -14.77
N LYS A 37 -6.05 -1.15 -15.16
CA LYS A 37 -6.19 0.15 -15.87
C LYS A 37 -5.71 1.31 -15.01
N LEU A 38 -5.72 1.17 -13.68
CA LEU A 38 -5.21 2.18 -12.77
C LEU A 38 -3.69 2.09 -12.55
N ALA A 39 -3.02 1.15 -13.20
CA ALA A 39 -1.58 0.96 -13.04
C ALA A 39 -0.74 2.22 -13.31
N PRO A 40 -1.16 3.20 -14.14
CA PRO A 40 -0.43 4.46 -14.21
C PRO A 40 -0.27 5.18 -12.87
N GLN A 41 -1.09 4.87 -11.86
CA GLN A 41 -0.90 5.40 -10.51
C GLN A 41 0.42 4.95 -9.88
N PHE A 42 1.02 3.86 -10.35
CA PHE A 42 2.37 3.48 -9.91
C PHE A 42 3.38 4.61 -10.09
N ALA A 43 3.33 5.30 -11.23
CA ALA A 43 4.25 6.40 -11.50
C ALA A 43 4.03 7.56 -10.52
N SER A 44 2.77 7.88 -10.23
CA SER A 44 2.43 8.93 -9.26
C SER A 44 2.85 8.54 -7.84
N LEU A 45 2.65 7.27 -7.47
CA LEU A 45 3.10 6.77 -6.17
C LEU A 45 4.63 6.80 -6.05
N ALA A 46 5.32 6.44 -7.13
CA ALA A 46 6.79 6.50 -7.18
C ALA A 46 7.27 7.95 -7.00
N ALA A 47 6.57 8.91 -7.62
CA ALA A 47 6.89 10.33 -7.48
C ALA A 47 6.70 10.81 -6.04
N LEU A 48 5.60 10.40 -5.39
CA LEU A 48 5.36 10.74 -3.97
C LEU A 48 6.48 10.21 -3.09
N HIS A 49 6.84 8.95 -3.28
CA HIS A 49 7.89 8.32 -2.49
C HIS A 49 9.23 9.05 -2.66
N ARG A 50 9.59 9.36 -3.89
CA ARG A 50 10.83 10.07 -4.20
C ARG A 50 10.85 11.47 -3.58
N GLU A 51 9.73 12.18 -3.66
CA GLU A 51 9.64 13.56 -3.18
C GLU A 51 9.70 13.64 -1.65
N PHE A 52 9.02 12.71 -0.96
CA PHE A 52 8.83 12.83 0.49
C PHE A 52 9.65 11.83 1.32
N SER A 53 10.38 10.90 0.70
CA SER A 53 11.13 9.89 1.46
C SER A 53 12.17 10.53 2.41
N GLY A 54 12.78 11.63 2.01
CA GLY A 54 13.72 12.36 2.85
C GLY A 54 13.07 13.09 4.03
N LYS A 55 11.75 13.15 4.07
CA LYS A 55 10.99 13.80 5.14
C LYS A 55 10.32 12.79 6.08
N GLY A 56 10.71 11.53 6.00
CA GLY A 56 10.13 10.47 6.83
C GLY A 56 8.80 9.98 6.29
N PHE A 57 8.74 9.65 5.02
CA PHE A 57 7.57 9.10 4.34
C PHE A 57 7.95 7.89 3.52
N SER A 58 7.09 6.89 3.49
CA SER A 58 7.26 5.71 2.63
C SER A 58 5.94 5.29 2.02
N VAL A 59 5.98 4.88 0.75
CA VAL A 59 4.90 4.12 0.11
C VAL A 59 5.24 2.65 0.24
N LEU A 60 4.26 1.82 0.62
CA LEU A 60 4.41 0.37 0.68
C LEU A 60 3.42 -0.26 -0.29
N GLY A 61 3.91 -1.01 -1.27
CA GLY A 61 3.08 -1.64 -2.29
C GLY A 61 2.85 -3.12 -2.00
N PHE A 62 1.58 -3.53 -1.97
CA PHE A 62 1.18 -4.91 -1.72
C PHE A 62 0.44 -5.44 -2.94
N PRO A 63 1.12 -6.20 -3.83
CA PRO A 63 0.46 -6.80 -4.99
C PRO A 63 -0.65 -7.75 -4.57
N CYS A 64 -1.76 -7.73 -5.31
CA CYS A 64 -2.91 -8.57 -5.04
C CYS A 64 -3.56 -8.98 -6.36
N ASN A 65 -3.91 -10.27 -6.49
CA ASN A 65 -4.49 -10.81 -7.72
C ASN A 65 -6.00 -11.08 -7.58
N GLN A 66 -6.65 -10.58 -6.53
CA GLN A 66 -8.08 -10.85 -6.26
C GLN A 66 -9.04 -10.04 -7.14
N PHE A 67 -8.55 -8.98 -7.80
CA PHE A 67 -9.41 -8.10 -8.58
C PHE A 67 -9.19 -8.34 -10.06
N ALA A 68 -10.08 -9.14 -10.67
CA ALA A 68 -10.05 -9.51 -12.08
C ALA A 68 -8.71 -10.14 -12.50
N GLN A 69 -8.00 -10.75 -11.58
CA GLN A 69 -6.71 -11.42 -11.82
C GLN A 69 -5.70 -10.50 -12.53
N GLN A 70 -5.64 -9.24 -12.12
CA GLN A 70 -4.82 -8.23 -12.78
C GLN A 70 -3.38 -8.19 -12.28
N GLU A 71 -2.98 -9.11 -11.38
CA GLU A 71 -1.60 -9.30 -10.98
C GLU A 71 -1.17 -10.76 -11.26
N PRO A 72 -1.00 -11.14 -12.54
CA PRO A 72 -0.60 -12.51 -12.87
C PRO A 72 0.89 -12.79 -12.73
N LEU A 73 1.72 -11.76 -12.54
CA LEU A 73 3.16 -11.92 -12.45
C LEU A 73 3.57 -12.61 -11.15
N GLN A 74 4.68 -13.34 -11.21
CA GLN A 74 5.28 -13.92 -10.01
C GLN A 74 5.98 -12.84 -9.19
N ASN A 75 6.14 -13.08 -7.90
CA ASN A 75 6.77 -12.10 -6.99
C ASN A 75 8.12 -11.61 -7.49
N SER A 76 8.95 -12.52 -8.04
CA SER A 76 10.27 -12.16 -8.56
C SER A 76 10.20 -11.24 -9.79
N GLN A 77 9.07 -11.20 -10.49
CA GLN A 77 8.90 -10.41 -11.71
C GLN A 77 8.26 -9.04 -11.44
N ILE A 78 7.47 -8.93 -10.37
CA ILE A 78 6.70 -7.73 -10.09
C ILE A 78 7.60 -6.53 -9.86
N GLN A 79 8.63 -6.67 -9.03
CA GLN A 79 9.54 -5.58 -8.68
C GLN A 79 10.20 -5.01 -9.95
N LEU A 80 10.72 -5.89 -10.79
CA LEU A 80 11.39 -5.48 -12.02
C LEU A 80 10.43 -4.81 -13.00
N TYR A 81 9.25 -5.42 -13.18
CA TYR A 81 8.24 -4.88 -14.08
C TYR A 81 7.84 -3.46 -13.67
N CYS A 82 7.53 -3.26 -12.39
CA CYS A 82 7.10 -1.95 -11.89
C CYS A 82 8.24 -0.93 -11.91
N SER A 83 9.47 -1.36 -11.64
CA SER A 83 10.64 -0.50 -11.72
C SER A 83 10.86 -0.01 -13.16
N GLU A 84 10.79 -0.93 -14.13
CA GLU A 84 11.07 -0.59 -15.54
C GLU A 84 9.96 0.23 -16.18
N HIS A 85 8.70 -0.09 -15.88
CA HIS A 85 7.56 0.56 -16.53
C HIS A 85 7.12 1.85 -15.84
N TYR A 86 7.30 1.96 -14.51
CA TYR A 86 6.74 3.07 -13.76
C TYR A 86 7.74 3.76 -12.83
N GLY A 87 9.00 3.34 -12.83
CA GLY A 87 10.03 3.94 -11.99
C GLY A 87 9.85 3.68 -10.49
N VAL A 88 9.18 2.59 -10.13
CA VAL A 88 8.93 2.25 -8.72
C VAL A 88 10.24 1.96 -8.01
N ARG A 89 10.47 2.67 -6.89
CA ARG A 89 11.61 2.49 -5.98
C ARG A 89 11.17 2.25 -4.54
N PHE A 90 9.87 2.37 -4.25
CA PHE A 90 9.36 2.08 -2.92
C PHE A 90 9.27 0.56 -2.68
N PRO A 91 9.22 0.13 -1.41
CA PRO A 91 9.16 -1.30 -1.08
C PRO A 91 7.95 -1.98 -1.70
N MET A 92 8.20 -3.09 -2.39
CA MET A 92 7.16 -3.96 -2.94
C MET A 92 7.21 -5.29 -2.19
N PHE A 93 6.06 -5.74 -1.72
CA PHE A 93 5.94 -6.96 -0.94
C PHE A 93 5.43 -8.11 -1.81
N GLU A 94 5.48 -9.33 -1.29
CA GLU A 94 4.92 -10.50 -1.98
C GLU A 94 3.41 -10.32 -2.14
N LYS A 95 2.87 -10.98 -3.18
CA LYS A 95 1.42 -11.02 -3.41
C LYS A 95 0.70 -11.52 -2.16
N ILE A 96 -0.39 -10.83 -1.80
CA ILE A 96 -1.21 -11.19 -0.65
C ILE A 96 -2.69 -11.20 -1.03
N LEU A 97 -3.50 -11.77 -0.16
CA LEU A 97 -4.95 -11.61 -0.21
C LEU A 97 -5.32 -10.46 0.71
N VAL A 98 -6.22 -9.59 0.27
CA VAL A 98 -6.67 -8.44 1.05
C VAL A 98 -8.12 -8.58 1.53
N ASN A 99 -8.87 -9.49 0.93
CA ASN A 99 -10.26 -9.81 1.29
C ASN A 99 -10.42 -11.30 1.56
N GLY A 100 -11.49 -11.64 2.30
CA GLY A 100 -11.82 -13.02 2.60
C GLY A 100 -11.18 -13.51 3.91
N PRO A 101 -11.47 -14.77 4.29
CA PRO A 101 -11.01 -15.30 5.59
C PRO A 101 -9.49 -15.45 5.68
N ASP A 102 -8.82 -15.57 4.54
CA ASP A 102 -7.37 -15.73 4.49
C ASP A 102 -6.63 -14.42 4.16
N ALA A 103 -7.30 -13.28 4.28
CA ALA A 103 -6.66 -11.98 4.06
C ALA A 103 -5.47 -11.81 4.99
N HIS A 104 -4.41 -11.19 4.49
CA HIS A 104 -3.20 -10.94 5.26
C HIS A 104 -3.57 -10.19 6.56
N PRO A 105 -2.98 -10.58 7.72
CA PRO A 105 -3.33 -9.95 9.00
C PRO A 105 -3.22 -8.43 9.00
N LEU A 106 -2.23 -7.87 8.32
CA LEU A 106 -2.10 -6.41 8.18
C LEU A 106 -3.37 -5.82 7.55
N TYR A 107 -3.89 -6.43 6.48
CA TYR A 107 -5.08 -5.92 5.81
C TYR A 107 -6.35 -6.14 6.61
N GLN A 108 -6.43 -7.22 7.39
CA GLN A 108 -7.53 -7.39 8.33
C GLN A 108 -7.56 -6.22 9.33
N PHE A 109 -6.40 -5.84 9.85
CA PHE A 109 -6.25 -4.71 10.76
C PHE A 109 -6.65 -3.38 10.07
N LEU A 110 -6.07 -3.09 8.90
CA LEU A 110 -6.31 -1.83 8.20
C LEU A 110 -7.79 -1.61 7.90
N LYS A 111 -8.47 -2.66 7.43
CA LYS A 111 -9.90 -2.59 7.06
C LYS A 111 -10.79 -2.33 8.27
N LYS A 112 -10.44 -2.86 9.44
CA LYS A 112 -11.19 -2.61 10.67
C LYS A 112 -10.96 -1.19 11.18
N GLU A 113 -9.75 -0.67 11.03
CA GLU A 113 -9.40 0.66 11.52
C GLU A 113 -10.03 1.76 10.69
N ARG A 114 -10.16 1.57 9.36
CA ARG A 114 -10.79 2.55 8.47
C ARG A 114 -11.64 1.83 7.42
N ARG A 115 -12.94 2.08 7.49
CA ARG A 115 -13.92 1.52 6.54
C ARG A 115 -14.02 2.40 5.31
N GLY A 116 -14.46 1.81 4.21
CA GLY A 116 -14.64 2.50 2.94
C GLY A 116 -16.09 2.94 2.70
N PHE A 117 -16.49 2.89 1.44
CA PHE A 117 -17.82 3.33 0.99
C PHE A 117 -18.91 2.57 1.75
N LEU A 118 -19.90 3.29 2.26
CA LEU A 118 -21.03 2.76 3.04
C LEU A 118 -20.58 1.93 4.24
N PHE A 119 -19.45 2.33 4.87
CA PHE A 119 -18.88 1.67 6.05
C PHE A 119 -18.49 0.21 5.80
N SER A 120 -18.28 -0.19 4.56
CA SER A 120 -17.81 -1.53 4.21
C SER A 120 -16.33 -1.67 4.53
N GLU A 121 -15.94 -2.81 5.14
CA GLU A 121 -14.53 -3.12 5.39
C GLU A 121 -13.83 -3.60 4.13
N SER A 122 -14.50 -4.32 3.23
CA SER A 122 -13.84 -4.96 2.09
C SER A 122 -13.15 -3.96 1.19
N ILE A 123 -12.00 -4.37 0.64
CA ILE A 123 -11.29 -3.62 -0.38
C ILE A 123 -12.06 -3.82 -1.68
N LYS A 124 -12.42 -2.72 -2.33
CA LYS A 124 -13.31 -2.77 -3.51
C LYS A 124 -12.57 -3.00 -4.82
N TRP A 125 -11.32 -2.55 -4.91
CA TRP A 125 -10.52 -2.68 -6.12
C TRP A 125 -9.04 -2.42 -5.85
N ASN A 126 -8.20 -2.63 -6.86
CA ASN A 126 -6.79 -2.27 -6.82
C ASN A 126 -6.60 -0.77 -6.56
N PHE A 127 -5.50 -0.41 -5.95
CA PHE A 127 -5.09 0.97 -5.65
C PHE A 127 -5.98 1.66 -4.61
N THR A 128 -6.55 0.90 -3.69
CA THR A 128 -7.08 1.43 -2.43
C THR A 128 -5.90 1.83 -1.54
N LYS A 129 -5.97 2.97 -0.88
CA LYS A 129 -4.86 3.50 -0.08
C LYS A 129 -5.28 3.67 1.36
N PHE A 130 -4.35 3.36 2.27
CA PHE A 130 -4.48 3.66 3.70
C PHE A 130 -3.33 4.56 4.12
N LEU A 131 -3.63 5.64 4.81
CA LEU A 131 -2.63 6.60 5.29
C LEU A 131 -2.44 6.41 6.80
N ILE A 132 -1.18 6.28 7.21
CA ILE A 132 -0.79 5.97 8.58
C ILE A 132 0.12 7.08 9.07
N ASP A 133 -0.17 7.61 10.28
CA ASP A 133 0.59 8.71 10.84
C ASP A 133 1.89 8.24 11.50
N ARG A 134 2.67 9.19 12.05
CA ARG A 134 3.98 8.90 12.66
C ARG A 134 3.87 8.04 13.92
N GLN A 135 2.69 7.90 14.50
CA GLN A 135 2.44 7.09 15.68
C GLN A 135 1.86 5.72 15.34
N GLY A 136 1.69 5.41 14.05
CA GLY A 136 1.18 4.12 13.61
C GLY A 136 -0.34 4.02 13.59
N GLU A 137 -1.03 5.15 13.67
CA GLU A 137 -2.49 5.17 13.58
C GLU A 137 -2.95 5.31 12.13
N VAL A 138 -3.97 4.55 11.76
CA VAL A 138 -4.57 4.61 10.42
C VAL A 138 -5.54 5.79 10.42
N VAL A 139 -5.15 6.88 9.77
CA VAL A 139 -5.89 8.15 9.85
C VAL A 139 -6.80 8.40 8.64
N ALA A 140 -6.61 7.68 7.55
CA ALA A 140 -7.46 7.86 6.36
C ALA A 140 -7.42 6.63 5.46
N ARG A 141 -8.49 6.49 4.66
CA ARG A 141 -8.60 5.49 3.60
C ARG A 141 -9.11 6.19 2.34
N PHE A 142 -8.44 5.95 1.21
CA PHE A 142 -8.80 6.58 -0.06
C PHE A 142 -9.21 5.53 -1.08
N SER A 143 -10.21 5.87 -1.89
CA SER A 143 -10.74 4.97 -2.91
C SER A 143 -9.73 4.71 -4.03
N PRO A 144 -9.94 3.62 -4.81
CA PRO A 144 -9.05 3.30 -5.94
C PRO A 144 -8.86 4.45 -6.93
N THR A 145 -9.91 5.22 -7.21
CA THR A 145 -9.85 6.29 -8.20
C THR A 145 -9.25 7.59 -7.67
N THR A 146 -8.98 7.68 -6.36
CA THR A 146 -8.32 8.85 -5.80
C THR A 146 -6.86 8.85 -6.25
N ARG A 147 -6.48 9.81 -7.06
CA ARG A 147 -5.11 9.92 -7.57
C ARG A 147 -4.15 10.26 -6.44
N PRO A 148 -2.92 9.71 -6.46
CA PRO A 148 -1.93 10.01 -5.42
C PRO A 148 -1.68 11.51 -5.22
N GLU A 149 -1.73 12.31 -6.27
CA GLU A 149 -1.55 13.76 -6.18
C GLU A 149 -2.59 14.42 -5.26
N LYS A 150 -3.78 13.83 -5.16
CA LYS A 150 -4.86 14.34 -4.31
C LYS A 150 -4.63 14.05 -2.82
N ILE A 151 -3.65 13.21 -2.50
CA ILE A 151 -3.35 12.81 -1.12
C ILE A 151 -2.23 13.66 -0.52
N ILE A 152 -1.53 14.45 -1.34
CA ILE A 152 -0.34 15.22 -0.91
C ILE A 152 -0.62 16.11 0.30
N SER A 153 -1.73 16.82 0.31
CA SER A 153 -2.03 17.74 1.43
C SER A 153 -2.26 16.95 2.73
N SER A 154 -2.90 15.77 2.65
CA SER A 154 -3.09 14.90 3.81
C SER A 154 -1.75 14.39 4.34
N ILE A 155 -0.85 14.00 3.45
CA ILE A 155 0.50 13.54 3.83
C ILE A 155 1.24 14.67 4.55
N LYS A 156 1.26 15.87 3.95
CA LYS A 156 1.97 17.02 4.52
C LYS A 156 1.44 17.41 5.90
N SER A 157 0.14 17.25 6.13
CA SER A 157 -0.46 17.58 7.41
C SER A 157 0.03 16.70 8.56
N LEU A 158 0.65 15.55 8.24
CA LEU A 158 1.13 14.60 9.24
C LEU A 158 2.63 14.73 9.52
N PHE A 159 3.34 15.57 8.81
CA PHE A 159 4.78 15.78 9.00
C PHE A 159 5.10 16.58 10.30
#